data_4eb4873858ab7fa8356f4faed26ba69f
#
_entry.id   4eb4873858ab7fa8356f4faed26ba69f
#
_cell.length_a   1.000
_cell.length_b   1.000
_cell.length_c   1.000
_cell.angle_alpha   90.00
_cell.angle_beta   90.00
_cell.angle_gamma   90.00
#
_symmetry.space_group_name_H-M   'P 1'
#
loop_
_entity.id
_entity.type
_entity.pdbx_description
1 polymer ?
#
loop_
_entity_poly.entity_id
_entity_poly.type
_entity_poly.pdbx_seq_one_letter_code
_entity_poly.pdbx_strand_id
1 'polypeptide(L)' 'AKVHLTLAEARPTAVDPLNAMRSMLAQMTGDTVAKRQQQALVAAEQFAEDDVTHCKALGQHGEPLIHEGARVLTHCTAGW' A
#
# COMPACT_ATOMS: atom_id res chain seq x y z
N ALA A 1 -8.16 -12.91 12.37
CA ALA A 1 -6.97 -13.76 12.30
C ALA A 1 -6.89 -14.57 11.00
N LYS A 2 -7.94 -15.34 10.64
CA LYS A 2 -7.95 -16.12 9.40
C LYS A 2 -7.85 -15.27 8.13
N VAL A 3 -8.60 -14.18 8.07
CA VAL A 3 -8.58 -13.27 6.91
C VAL A 3 -7.20 -12.67 6.73
N HIS A 4 -6.57 -12.23 7.81
CA HIS A 4 -5.22 -11.69 7.79
C HIS A 4 -4.21 -12.71 7.24
N LEU A 5 -4.22 -13.95 7.73
CA LEU A 5 -3.33 -15.00 7.26
C LEU A 5 -3.56 -15.33 5.78
N THR A 6 -4.82 -15.46 5.37
CA THR A 6 -5.17 -15.74 3.98
C THR A 6 -4.66 -14.66 3.04
N LEU A 7 -4.85 -13.40 3.40
CA LEU A 7 -4.38 -12.26 2.59
C LEU A 7 -2.84 -12.17 2.58
N ALA A 8 -2.19 -12.44 3.71
CA ALA A 8 -0.74 -12.43 3.80
C ALA A 8 -0.09 -13.51 2.93
N GLU A 9 -0.72 -14.68 2.83
CA GLU A 9 -0.23 -15.81 2.04
C GLU A 9 -0.50 -15.67 0.54
N ALA A 10 -1.45 -14.81 0.14
CA ALA A 10 -1.83 -14.63 -1.26
C ALA A 10 -0.67 -14.12 -2.12
N ARG A 11 0.18 -13.26 -1.58
CA ARG A 11 1.39 -12.74 -2.24
C ARG A 11 2.55 -12.68 -1.23
N PRO A 12 3.14 -13.84 -0.88
CA PRO A 12 4.08 -13.92 0.25
C PRO A 12 5.41 -13.18 0.01
N THR A 13 5.79 -12.95 -1.25
CA THR A 13 7.03 -12.23 -1.59
C THR A 13 6.82 -10.71 -1.72
N ALA A 14 5.59 -10.25 -1.80
CA ALA A 14 5.28 -8.83 -1.85
C ALA A 14 5.13 -8.26 -0.43
N VAL A 15 5.82 -7.17 -0.13
CA VAL A 15 5.85 -6.58 1.22
C VAL A 15 4.65 -5.67 1.49
N ASP A 16 4.19 -4.93 0.50
CA ASP A 16 3.13 -3.93 0.67
C ASP A 16 1.79 -4.50 1.16
N PRO A 17 1.28 -5.64 0.67
CA PRO A 17 0.07 -6.22 1.24
C PRO A 17 0.19 -6.53 2.72
N LEU A 18 1.36 -6.99 3.16
CA LEU A 18 1.62 -7.26 4.57
C LEU A 18 1.71 -5.97 5.38
N ASN A 19 2.36 -4.94 4.86
CA ASN A 19 2.43 -3.62 5.49
C ASN A 19 1.03 -3.00 5.64
N ALA A 20 0.21 -3.08 4.60
CA ALA A 20 -1.17 -2.60 4.64
C ALA A 20 -1.98 -3.30 5.74
N MET A 21 -1.90 -4.63 5.82
CA MET A 21 -2.63 -5.39 6.82
C MET A 21 -2.13 -5.10 8.23
N ARG A 22 -0.83 -4.97 8.44
CA ARG A 22 -0.26 -4.60 9.74
C ARG A 22 -0.73 -3.23 10.20
N SER A 23 -0.74 -2.26 9.27
CA SER A 23 -1.25 -0.92 9.54
C SER A 23 -2.72 -0.94 9.90
N MET A 24 -3.54 -1.69 9.16
CA MET A 24 -4.96 -1.83 9.45
C MET A 24 -5.21 -2.46 10.82
N LEU A 25 -4.52 -3.56 11.14
CA LEU A 25 -4.67 -4.23 12.43
C LEU A 25 -4.29 -3.32 13.59
N ALA A 26 -3.22 -2.55 13.45
CA ALA A 26 -2.79 -1.59 14.46
C ALA A 26 -3.83 -0.50 14.73
N GLN A 27 -4.64 -0.15 13.75
CA GLN A 27 -5.67 0.88 13.85
C GLN A 27 -7.03 0.32 14.28
N MET A 28 -7.23 -0.99 14.29
CA MET A 28 -8.47 -1.65 14.69
C MET A 28 -8.52 -1.85 16.21
N THR A 29 -8.52 -0.76 16.96
CA THR A 29 -8.46 -0.75 18.42
C THR A 29 -9.82 -0.68 19.10
N GLY A 30 -10.90 -0.53 18.34
CA GLY A 30 -12.25 -0.44 18.89
C GLY A 30 -12.68 -1.68 19.67
N ASP A 31 -13.53 -1.49 20.66
CA ASP A 31 -14.03 -2.53 21.55
C ASP A 31 -15.26 -3.27 21.00
N THR A 32 -15.84 -2.80 19.91
CA THR A 32 -16.98 -3.44 19.24
C THR A 32 -16.63 -3.82 17.81
N VAL A 33 -17.36 -4.79 17.24
CA VAL A 33 -17.19 -5.21 15.85
C VAL A 33 -17.48 -4.05 14.88
N ALA A 34 -18.53 -3.28 15.15
CA ALA A 34 -18.89 -2.13 14.32
C ALA A 34 -17.78 -1.07 14.28
N LYS A 35 -17.16 -0.76 15.41
CA LYS A 35 -16.03 0.17 15.48
C LYS A 35 -14.83 -0.36 14.71
N ARG A 36 -14.49 -1.65 14.86
CA ARG A 36 -13.38 -2.26 14.15
C ARG A 36 -13.59 -2.26 12.65
N GLN A 37 -14.80 -2.53 12.19
CA GLN A 37 -15.14 -2.48 10.76
C GLN A 37 -14.95 -1.07 10.20
N GLN A 38 -15.42 -0.05 10.91
CA GLN A 38 -15.24 1.34 10.51
C GLN A 38 -13.77 1.73 10.48
N GLN A 39 -13.02 1.35 11.50
CA GLN A 39 -11.58 1.60 11.56
C GLN A 39 -10.81 0.90 10.42
N ALA A 40 -11.19 -0.33 10.09
CA ALA A 40 -10.59 -1.07 8.98
C ALA A 40 -10.84 -0.37 7.65
N LEU A 41 -12.06 0.10 7.40
CA LEU A 41 -12.39 0.82 6.17
C LEU A 41 -11.59 2.12 6.06
N VAL A 42 -11.57 2.94 7.09
CA VAL A 42 -10.82 4.20 7.12
C VAL A 42 -9.32 3.95 6.91
N ALA A 43 -8.77 2.94 7.59
CA ALA A 43 -7.36 2.59 7.45
C ALA A 43 -7.01 2.11 6.03
N ALA A 44 -7.88 1.33 5.41
CA ALA A 44 -7.68 0.85 4.03
C ALA A 44 -7.72 2.01 3.03
N GLU A 45 -8.69 2.90 3.14
CA GLU A 45 -8.81 4.08 2.28
C GLU A 45 -7.60 4.99 2.43
N GLN A 46 -7.16 5.24 3.68
CA GLN A 46 -5.99 6.06 3.96
C GLN A 46 -4.72 5.45 3.38
N PHE A 47 -4.54 4.14 3.52
CA PHE A 47 -3.39 3.45 2.93
C PHE A 47 -3.35 3.60 1.41
N ALA A 48 -4.48 3.46 0.75
CA ALA A 48 -4.60 3.62 -0.69
C ALA A 48 -4.29 5.06 -1.14
N GLU A 49 -4.81 6.06 -0.43
CA GLU A 49 -4.54 7.47 -0.72
C GLU A 49 -3.06 7.82 -0.50
N ASP A 50 -2.47 7.32 0.58
CA ASP A 50 -1.05 7.51 0.87
C ASP A 50 -0.18 6.91 -0.23
N ASP A 51 -0.52 5.74 -0.74
CA ASP A 51 0.20 5.09 -1.83
C ASP A 51 0.19 5.96 -3.09
N VAL A 52 -0.96 6.49 -3.48
CA VAL A 52 -1.08 7.42 -4.61
C VAL A 52 -0.22 8.67 -4.39
N THR A 53 -0.26 9.23 -3.19
CA THR A 53 0.53 10.41 -2.83
C THR A 53 2.02 10.14 -2.92
N HIS A 54 2.47 9.00 -2.40
CA HIS A 54 3.87 8.57 -2.47
C HIS A 54 4.33 8.34 -3.90
N CYS A 55 3.52 7.69 -4.73
CA CYS A 55 3.83 7.47 -6.14
C CYS A 55 3.98 8.78 -6.92
N LYS A 56 3.09 9.74 -6.68
CA LYS A 56 3.20 11.08 -7.27
C LYS A 56 4.48 11.79 -6.83
N ALA A 57 4.80 11.72 -5.54
CA ALA A 57 6.02 12.33 -5.01
C ALA A 57 7.27 11.70 -5.61
N LEU A 58 7.30 10.37 -5.74
CA LEU A 58 8.38 9.65 -6.40
C LEU A 58 8.57 10.14 -7.85
N GLY A 59 7.48 10.30 -8.59
CA GLY A 59 7.52 10.82 -9.96
C GLY A 59 8.07 12.25 -10.00
N GLN A 60 7.59 13.11 -9.12
CA GLN A 60 8.04 14.51 -9.05
C GLN A 60 9.53 14.64 -8.72
N HIS A 61 10.02 13.82 -7.79
CA HIS A 61 11.43 13.82 -7.41
C HIS A 61 12.33 13.14 -8.45
N GLY A 62 11.80 12.12 -9.15
CA GLY A 62 12.54 11.39 -10.15
C GLY A 62 12.62 12.08 -11.52
N GLU A 63 11.60 12.86 -11.89
CA GLU A 63 11.53 13.50 -13.21
C GLU A 63 12.77 14.33 -13.56
N PRO A 64 13.30 15.20 -12.67
CA PRO A 64 14.48 16.00 -13.00
C PRO A 64 15.75 15.18 -13.27
N LEU A 65 15.76 13.91 -12.85
CA LEU A 65 16.92 13.03 -13.05
C LEU A 65 16.90 12.33 -14.42
N ILE A 66 15.77 12.42 -15.14
CA ILE A 66 15.58 11.79 -16.45
C ILE A 66 15.62 12.88 -17.52
N HIS A 67 16.65 12.82 -18.37
CA HIS A 67 16.81 13.75 -19.47
C HIS A 67 16.20 13.21 -20.77
N GLU A 68 16.02 14.07 -21.76
CA GLU A 68 15.57 13.67 -23.08
C GLU A 68 16.51 12.64 -23.70
N GLY A 69 15.94 11.58 -24.25
CA GLY A 69 16.71 10.46 -24.81
C GLY A 69 17.28 9.48 -23.79
N ALA A 70 16.96 9.65 -22.50
CA ALA A 70 17.41 8.71 -21.47
C ALA A 70 16.93 7.28 -21.73
N ARG A 71 17.79 6.32 -21.43
CA ARG A 71 17.44 4.89 -21.48
C ARG A 71 17.07 4.44 -20.09
N VAL A 72 15.83 3.97 -19.93
CA VAL A 72 15.30 3.54 -18.64
C VAL A 72 15.03 2.06 -18.67
N LEU A 73 15.56 1.34 -17.67
CA LEU A 73 15.27 -0.07 -17.45
C LEU A 73 14.25 -0.19 -16.32
N THR A 74 13.21 -0.96 -16.55
CA THR A 74 12.24 -1.29 -15.52
C THR A 74 12.11 -2.81 -15.37
N HIS A 75 11.64 -3.25 -14.24
CA HIS A 75 11.47 -4.64 -13.90
C HIS A 75 10.17 -4.85 -13.13
N CYS A 76 9.64 -6.08 -13.15
CA CYS A 76 8.39 -6.46 -12.47
C CYS A 76 7.15 -5.83 -13.12
N THR A 77 6.01 -5.96 -12.47
CA THR A 77 4.74 -5.32 -12.88
C THR A 77 4.75 -3.89 -12.38
N ALA A 78 5.21 -2.98 -13.22
CA ALA A 78 5.39 -1.58 -12.85
C ALA A 78 4.42 -0.69 -13.67
N GLY A 79 3.77 0.20 -12.98
CA GLY A 79 2.80 1.12 -13.57
C GLY A 79 1.46 0.46 -13.93
N TRP A 80 0.54 1.28 -14.40
CA TRP A 80 -0.77 0.84 -14.88
C TRP A 80 -1.53 2.00 -15.53
#